data_c8e8362771544c01b1cb9e1f2c0e7498
#
_entry.id   c8e8362771544c01b1cb9e1f2c0e7498
#
_cell.length_a   1.000
_cell.length_b   1.000
_cell.length_c   1.000
_cell.angle_alpha   90.00
_cell.angle_beta   90.00
_cell.angle_gamma   90.00
#
_symmetry.space_group_name_H-M   'P 1'
#
loop_
_entity.id
_entity.type
_entity.pdbx_description
1 polymer ?
#
loop_
_entity_poly.entity_id
_entity_poly.type
_entity_poly.pdbx_seq_one_letter_code
_entity_poly.pdbx_strand_id
1 'polypeptide(L)'
;MTRAALFVILATALALGCSTSSMIPVPPTGPHQGEEPALVPYPPPAARVEVVGKAPTTMKDAVWIDGEWLWKARRWVWQGGHWDLPLPGGYYASPVTVRLSDGALAHYAGTWKDGTKKE
;
A
#
# COMPACT_ATOMS: atom_id res chain seq x y z
N MET A 1 10.56 66.09 -20.29
CA MET A 1 10.64 64.80 -21.00
C MET A 1 10.52 63.68 -20.01
N THR A 2 9.35 63.15 -19.95
CA THR A 2 9.07 61.98 -19.04
C THR A 2 9.38 60.70 -19.83
N ARG A 3 10.36 59.98 -19.37
CA ARG A 3 10.61 58.64 -19.89
C ARG A 3 9.77 57.69 -19.07
N ALA A 4 8.74 57.19 -19.69
CA ALA A 4 8.00 56.09 -19.10
C ALA A 4 8.86 54.82 -19.20
N ALA A 5 9.33 54.37 -18.05
CA ALA A 5 9.97 53.06 -18.00
C ALA A 5 8.87 52.03 -18.03
N LEU A 6 8.81 51.30 -19.11
CA LEU A 6 7.89 50.17 -19.21
C LEU A 6 8.53 49.01 -18.48
N PHE A 7 8.09 48.78 -17.25
CA PHE A 7 8.45 47.56 -16.52
C PHE A 7 7.58 46.43 -17.10
N VAL A 8 8.17 45.69 -18.00
CA VAL A 8 7.57 44.43 -18.40
C VAL A 8 7.83 43.43 -17.26
N ILE A 9 6.85 43.30 -16.40
CA ILE A 9 6.87 42.20 -15.41
C ILE A 9 6.61 40.96 -16.17
N LEU A 10 7.67 40.21 -16.45
CA LEU A 10 7.57 38.87 -17.01
C LEU A 10 7.12 37.98 -15.85
N ALA A 11 5.83 37.79 -15.71
CA ALA A 11 5.29 36.81 -14.80
C ALA A 11 5.62 35.44 -15.37
N THR A 12 6.74 34.90 -14.96
CA THR A 12 7.02 33.47 -15.17
C THR A 12 6.04 32.70 -14.31
N ALA A 13 4.94 32.30 -14.93
CA ALA A 13 4.08 31.31 -14.33
C ALA A 13 4.94 30.04 -14.21
N LEU A 14 5.43 29.74 -13.01
CA LEU A 14 5.89 28.42 -12.72
C LEU A 14 4.67 27.50 -12.82
N ALA A 15 4.51 26.91 -13.98
CA ALA A 15 3.65 25.76 -14.08
C ALA A 15 4.33 24.68 -13.24
N LEU A 16 3.92 24.56 -11.99
CA LEU A 16 4.13 23.35 -11.24
C LEU A 16 3.41 22.28 -12.00
N GLY A 17 4.15 21.59 -12.88
CA GLY A 17 3.65 20.42 -13.51
C GLY A 17 3.31 19.44 -12.42
N CYS A 18 2.04 19.40 -12.01
CA CYS A 18 1.53 18.23 -11.35
C CYS A 18 1.80 17.09 -12.31
N SER A 19 2.86 16.33 -12.02
CA SER A 19 3.05 15.08 -12.71
C SER A 19 1.75 14.31 -12.50
N THR A 20 0.98 14.16 -13.55
CA THR A 20 -0.12 13.23 -13.57
C THR A 20 0.45 11.82 -13.57
N SER A 21 1.16 11.47 -12.51
CA SER A 21 1.40 10.08 -12.24
C SER A 21 0.03 9.47 -12.01
N SER A 22 -0.36 8.59 -12.92
CA SER A 22 -1.57 7.82 -12.75
C SER A 22 -1.53 7.21 -11.36
N MET A 23 -2.44 7.64 -10.50
CA MET A 23 -2.55 7.10 -9.17
C MET A 23 -2.85 5.62 -9.27
N ILE A 24 -1.99 4.81 -8.67
CA ILE A 24 -2.21 3.38 -8.58
C ILE A 24 -3.37 3.18 -7.62
N PRO A 25 -4.48 2.55 -8.07
CA PRO A 25 -5.57 2.27 -7.15
C PRO A 25 -5.14 1.29 -6.08
N VAL A 26 -5.38 1.67 -4.83
CA VAL A 26 -5.05 0.85 -3.67
C VAL A 26 -6.32 0.50 -2.91
N PRO A 27 -6.34 -0.63 -2.18
CA PRO A 27 -7.53 -1.02 -1.44
C PRO A 27 -7.75 -0.13 -0.23
N PRO A 28 -9.00 -0.01 0.26
CA PRO A 28 -9.22 0.52 1.59
C PRO A 28 -8.54 -0.39 2.61
N THR A 29 -7.99 0.20 3.66
CA THR A 29 -7.24 -0.54 4.68
C THR A 29 -7.92 -0.46 6.03
N GLY A 30 -7.63 -1.41 6.88
CA GLY A 30 -8.17 -1.47 8.22
C GLY A 30 -7.44 -2.49 9.08
N PRO A 31 -7.88 -2.65 10.33
CA PRO A 31 -7.18 -3.49 11.30
C PRO A 31 -7.40 -4.98 11.07
N HIS A 32 -6.45 -5.77 11.55
CA HIS A 32 -6.65 -7.21 11.70
C HIS A 32 -7.65 -7.49 12.81
N GLN A 33 -8.54 -8.42 12.58
CA GLN A 33 -9.55 -8.84 13.54
C GLN A 33 -9.81 -10.33 13.40
N GLY A 34 -9.60 -11.08 14.47
CA GLY A 34 -9.97 -12.48 14.52
C GLY A 34 -9.01 -13.47 13.87
N GLU A 35 -7.93 -12.99 13.22
CA GLU A 35 -6.93 -13.90 12.67
C GLU A 35 -5.97 -14.38 13.77
N GLU A 36 -5.51 -15.63 13.65
CA GLU A 36 -4.40 -16.09 14.44
C GLU A 36 -3.08 -15.68 13.79
N PRO A 37 -2.21 -14.98 14.52
CA PRO A 37 -0.90 -14.66 13.99
C PRO A 37 0.03 -15.86 14.02
N ALA A 38 1.05 -15.81 13.16
CA ALA A 38 2.18 -16.72 13.28
C ALA A 38 3.18 -16.17 14.29
N LEU A 39 3.59 -16.97 15.26
CA LEU A 39 4.70 -16.60 16.13
C LEU A 39 6.00 -16.82 15.39
N VAL A 40 6.81 -15.79 15.30
CA VAL A 40 8.06 -15.81 14.54
C VAL A 40 9.24 -15.48 15.46
N PRO A 41 10.41 -16.10 15.24
CA PRO A 41 11.57 -15.89 16.10
C PRO A 41 12.30 -14.58 15.85
N TYR A 42 12.13 -13.98 14.67
CA TYR A 42 12.76 -12.72 14.28
C TYR A 42 11.88 -12.01 13.26
N PRO A 43 12.01 -10.68 13.14
CA PRO A 43 11.16 -9.92 12.23
C PRO A 43 11.48 -10.22 10.75
N PRO A 44 10.54 -9.92 9.84
CA PRO A 44 10.81 -10.09 8.43
C PRO A 44 11.90 -9.12 7.96
N PRO A 45 12.56 -9.46 6.84
CA PRO A 45 13.46 -8.52 6.18
C PRO A 45 12.72 -7.26 5.73
N ALA A 46 13.48 -6.23 5.33
CA ALA A 46 12.89 -5.04 4.74
C ALA A 46 12.08 -5.39 3.49
N ALA A 47 10.96 -4.70 3.30
CA ALA A 47 10.12 -4.91 2.14
C ALA A 47 10.90 -4.65 0.86
N ARG A 48 10.68 -5.48 -0.15
CA ARG A 48 11.28 -5.29 -1.46
C ARG A 48 10.56 -4.20 -2.22
N VAL A 49 11.31 -3.38 -2.94
CA VAL A 49 10.75 -2.40 -3.86
C VAL A 49 10.42 -3.13 -5.15
N GLU A 50 9.17 -3.01 -5.59
CA GLU A 50 8.70 -3.63 -6.81
C GLU A 50 8.13 -2.59 -7.75
N VAL A 51 8.27 -2.84 -9.05
CA VAL A 51 7.62 -2.02 -10.07
C VAL A 51 6.19 -2.54 -10.24
N VAL A 52 5.22 -1.64 -10.08
CA VAL A 52 3.82 -1.98 -10.29
C VAL A 52 3.57 -2.09 -11.80
N GLY A 53 3.16 -3.28 -12.23
CA GLY A 53 2.80 -3.51 -13.61
C GLY A 53 1.45 -2.90 -13.97
N LYS A 54 1.11 -2.95 -15.27
CA LYS A 54 -0.21 -2.53 -15.72
C LYS A 54 -1.31 -3.42 -15.15
N ALA A 55 -2.42 -2.80 -14.74
CA ALA A 55 -3.60 -3.54 -14.35
C ALA A 55 -4.12 -4.39 -15.52
N PRO A 56 -4.56 -5.63 -15.27
CA PRO A 56 -5.18 -6.45 -16.31
C PRO A 56 -6.44 -5.79 -16.86
N THR A 57 -6.60 -5.79 -18.17
CA THR A 57 -7.78 -5.20 -18.82
C THR A 57 -9.06 -5.96 -18.52
N THR A 58 -8.93 -7.19 -18.10
CA THR A 58 -10.06 -8.07 -17.72
C THR A 58 -10.55 -7.85 -16.30
N MET A 59 -9.80 -7.10 -15.49
CA MET A 59 -10.13 -6.83 -14.09
C MET A 59 -10.47 -5.36 -13.91
N LYS A 60 -11.72 -4.99 -14.13
CA LYS A 60 -12.20 -3.65 -13.80
C LYS A 60 -12.17 -3.44 -12.30
N ASP A 61 -11.77 -2.24 -11.88
CA ASP A 61 -11.70 -1.86 -10.47
C ASP A 61 -10.68 -2.65 -9.65
N ALA A 62 -9.70 -3.28 -10.32
CA ALA A 62 -8.61 -3.93 -9.64
C ALA A 62 -7.81 -2.93 -8.81
N VAL A 63 -7.34 -3.38 -7.66
CA VAL A 63 -6.46 -2.62 -6.79
C VAL A 63 -5.12 -3.34 -6.66
N TRP A 64 -4.07 -2.57 -6.41
CA TRP A 64 -2.74 -3.11 -6.22
C TRP A 64 -2.54 -3.52 -4.77
N ILE A 65 -2.11 -4.75 -4.57
CA ILE A 65 -1.70 -5.28 -3.28
C ILE A 65 -0.19 -5.37 -3.27
N ASP A 66 0.45 -4.68 -2.35
CA ASP A 66 1.90 -4.72 -2.22
C ASP A 66 2.38 -6.13 -1.86
N GLY A 67 3.59 -6.46 -2.30
CA GLY A 67 4.23 -7.70 -1.90
C GLY A 67 4.47 -7.75 -0.40
N GLU A 68 4.62 -8.95 0.11
CA GLU A 68 4.84 -9.15 1.53
C GLU A 68 5.75 -10.34 1.82
N TRP A 69 6.35 -10.33 2.98
CA TRP A 69 7.05 -11.48 3.51
C TRP A 69 6.07 -12.40 4.22
N LEU A 70 6.06 -13.67 3.83
CA LEU A 70 5.25 -14.71 4.46
C LEU A 70 6.15 -15.63 5.26
N TRP A 71 5.69 -16.03 6.44
CA TRP A 71 6.39 -17.00 7.26
C TRP A 71 5.91 -18.40 6.88
N LYS A 72 6.78 -19.14 6.18
CA LYS A 72 6.48 -20.49 5.70
C LYS A 72 7.67 -21.41 5.96
N ALA A 73 7.41 -22.58 6.51
CA ALA A 73 8.44 -23.59 6.76
C ALA A 73 9.65 -22.99 7.52
N ARG A 74 9.37 -22.21 8.56
CA ARG A 74 10.36 -21.58 9.45
C ARG A 74 11.30 -20.61 8.76
N ARG A 75 10.82 -19.96 7.71
CA ARG A 75 11.61 -18.92 7.03
C ARG A 75 10.69 -17.88 6.40
N TRP A 76 11.24 -16.72 6.13
CA TRP A 76 10.56 -15.68 5.39
C TRP A 76 10.68 -15.93 3.89
N VAL A 77 9.54 -15.91 3.23
CA VAL A 77 9.43 -16.08 1.78
C VAL A 77 8.72 -14.85 1.22
N TRP A 78 9.32 -14.24 0.19
CA TRP A 78 8.72 -13.07 -0.44
C TRP A 78 7.60 -13.48 -1.39
N GLN A 79 6.43 -12.88 -1.21
CA GLN A 79 5.33 -12.97 -2.15
C GLN A 79 5.21 -11.63 -2.87
N GLY A 80 5.38 -11.65 -4.20
CA GLY A 80 5.30 -10.43 -5.01
C GLY A 80 3.93 -9.77 -4.97
N GLY A 81 3.92 -8.47 -5.18
CA GLY A 81 2.68 -7.71 -5.29
C GLY A 81 1.85 -8.16 -6.50
N HIS A 82 0.57 -7.89 -6.44
CA HIS A 82 -0.35 -8.34 -7.49
C HIS A 82 -1.60 -7.46 -7.54
N TRP A 83 -2.29 -7.52 -8.66
CA TRP A 83 -3.59 -6.92 -8.82
C TRP A 83 -4.67 -7.87 -8.28
N ASP A 84 -5.64 -7.31 -7.57
CA ASP A 84 -6.72 -8.08 -6.98
C ASP A 84 -8.04 -7.30 -7.05
N LEU A 85 -9.13 -8.01 -7.01
CA LEU A 85 -10.46 -7.39 -6.95
C LEU A 85 -10.82 -7.16 -5.49
N PRO A 86 -11.26 -5.93 -5.14
CA PRO A 86 -11.68 -5.65 -3.77
C PRO A 86 -12.83 -6.54 -3.32
N LEU A 87 -12.79 -6.96 -2.06
CA LEU A 87 -13.94 -7.60 -1.44
C LEU A 87 -15.05 -6.54 -1.26
N PRO A 88 -16.25 -6.75 -1.81
CA PRO A 88 -17.31 -5.76 -1.68
C PRO A 88 -17.63 -5.44 -0.22
N GLY A 89 -17.60 -4.15 0.13
CA GLY A 89 -17.82 -3.70 1.51
C GLY A 89 -16.70 -4.04 2.47
N GLY A 90 -15.62 -4.62 1.98
CA GLY A 90 -14.49 -5.05 2.79
C GLY A 90 -13.31 -4.08 2.75
N TYR A 91 -12.25 -4.48 3.42
CA TYR A 91 -10.98 -3.77 3.43
C TYR A 91 -9.83 -4.77 3.46
N TYR A 92 -8.65 -4.28 3.12
CA TYR A 92 -7.44 -5.09 3.18
C TYR A 92 -6.68 -4.77 4.47
N ALA A 93 -6.47 -5.79 5.31
CA ALA A 93 -5.62 -5.67 6.48
C ALA A 93 -4.18 -5.97 6.06
N SER A 94 -3.35 -4.94 6.04
CA SER A 94 -1.96 -5.06 5.59
C SER A 94 -1.15 -5.95 6.53
N PRO A 95 -0.09 -6.60 6.04
CA PRO A 95 0.75 -7.42 6.91
C PRO A 95 1.39 -6.56 8.00
N VAL A 96 1.46 -7.11 9.19
CA VAL A 96 2.05 -6.41 10.34
C VAL A 96 2.69 -7.42 11.30
N THR A 97 3.83 -7.03 11.85
CA THR A 97 4.49 -7.79 12.91
C THR A 97 4.46 -6.97 14.19
N VAL A 98 3.93 -7.54 15.24
CA VAL A 98 3.81 -6.86 16.54
C VAL A 98 4.56 -7.63 17.61
N ARG A 99 5.14 -6.88 18.55
CA ARG A 99 5.77 -7.49 19.73
C ARG A 99 4.73 -7.61 20.82
N LEU A 100 4.56 -8.82 21.31
CA LEU A 100 3.66 -9.10 22.39
C LEU A 100 4.26 -8.74 23.75
N SER A 101 3.43 -8.69 24.79
CA SER A 101 3.86 -8.31 26.13
C SER A 101 4.93 -9.23 26.72
N ASP A 102 4.96 -10.49 26.31
CA ASP A 102 5.99 -11.46 26.71
C ASP A 102 7.28 -11.41 25.90
N GLY A 103 7.36 -10.47 24.95
CA GLY A 103 8.52 -10.30 24.06
C GLY A 103 8.46 -11.12 22.79
N ALA A 104 7.47 -11.98 22.62
CA ALA A 104 7.31 -12.74 21.39
C ALA A 104 6.89 -11.83 20.21
N LEU A 105 7.24 -12.25 19.01
CA LEU A 105 6.80 -11.57 17.80
C LEU A 105 5.64 -12.32 17.17
N ALA A 106 4.55 -11.60 16.88
CA ALA A 106 3.38 -12.13 16.22
C ALA A 106 3.26 -11.48 14.85
N HIS A 107 3.22 -12.28 13.79
CA HIS A 107 3.10 -11.80 12.43
C HIS A 107 1.73 -12.11 11.86
N TYR A 108 1.04 -11.05 11.41
CA TYR A 108 -0.24 -11.17 10.72
C TYR A 108 -0.01 -10.96 9.24
N ALA A 109 -0.33 -11.98 8.44
CA ALA A 109 -0.25 -11.87 6.98
C ALA A 109 -1.35 -10.94 6.46
N GLY A 110 -1.11 -10.29 5.33
CA GLY A 110 -2.12 -9.47 4.68
C GLY A 110 -3.33 -10.30 4.25
N THR A 111 -4.51 -9.78 4.47
CA THR A 111 -5.75 -10.48 4.11
C THR A 111 -6.92 -9.52 3.94
N TRP A 112 -7.87 -9.92 3.10
CA TRP A 112 -9.14 -9.19 2.98
C TRP A 112 -10.03 -9.50 4.18
N LYS A 113 -10.68 -8.44 4.69
CA LYS A 113 -11.61 -8.52 5.81
C LYS A 113 -12.97 -8.01 5.38
N ASP A 114 -14.01 -8.63 5.90
CA ASP A 114 -15.37 -8.17 5.69
C ASP A 114 -15.67 -7.05 6.68
N GLY A 115 -15.77 -5.81 6.17
CA GLY A 115 -16.06 -4.64 7.00
C GLY A 115 -17.50 -4.56 7.50
N THR A 116 -18.38 -5.42 7.00
CA THR A 116 -19.81 -5.40 7.39
C THR A 116 -20.11 -6.26 8.61
N LYS A 117 -19.16 -7.10 9.04
CA LYS A 117 -19.34 -7.91 10.24
C LYS A 117 -19.26 -7.04 11.48
N LYS A 118 -20.39 -6.74 12.04
CA LYS A 118 -20.47 -6.23 13.41
C LYS A 118 -20.38 -7.43 14.37
N GLU A 119 -19.40 -7.40 15.20
CA GLU A 119 -19.41 -8.29 16.35
C GLU A 119 -20.49 -7.87 17.35
#